data_17ea251cc648695c8ffb1ce67fe54a20
#
_entry.id   17ea251cc648695c8ffb1ce67fe54a20
#
_cell.length_a   1.000
_cell.length_b   1.000
_cell.length_c   1.000
_cell.angle_alpha   90.00
_cell.angle_beta   90.00
_cell.angle_gamma   90.00
#
_symmetry.space_group_name_H-M   'P 1'
#
loop_
_entity.id
_entity.type
_entity.pdbx_description
1 polymer ?
#
loop_
_entity_poly.entity_id
_entity_poly.type
_entity_poly.pdbx_seq_one_letter_code
_entity_poly.pdbx_strand_id
1 'polypeptide(L)'
;MKTCLLTLLLISATSLELRANPEIPRSVAQNFGEAVANGILLLKGTGTTGEPSEWMAFSRDAFRPEEILRISVKMEGSMWKAAASGAGSKVLSPAPSRKLDFSQVRQRSADARVVAAKAAALAQTTFATVDYQLASNEDTGSPEWGLALKDETGHEVGFCVVSAATGALVFQDWTPRFASAPSLTESEGERAAKNVKRAARKAWNWTDKARTETKGFFRELFRRN
;
A
#
# COMPACT_ATOMS: atom_id res chain seq x y z
N MET A 1 64.68 16.90 6.59
CA MET A 1 63.30 17.22 6.96
C MET A 1 62.41 16.86 5.77
N LYS A 2 61.63 15.77 5.88
CA LYS A 2 60.67 15.31 4.84
C LYS A 2 59.29 15.57 5.34
N THR A 3 58.63 16.55 4.75
CA THR A 3 57.23 16.94 5.06
C THR A 3 56.29 15.99 4.35
N CYS A 4 55.59 15.17 5.09
CA CYS A 4 54.56 14.25 4.57
C CYS A 4 53.22 15.01 4.51
N LEU A 5 52.77 15.31 3.29
CA LEU A 5 51.47 15.95 3.04
C LEU A 5 50.38 14.87 3.08
N LEU A 6 49.60 14.86 4.16
CA LEU A 6 48.48 13.95 4.35
C LEU A 6 47.25 14.57 3.64
N THR A 7 46.95 14.08 2.44
CA THR A 7 45.75 14.49 1.69
C THR A 7 44.53 13.75 2.25
N LEU A 8 43.71 14.45 3.01
CA LEU A 8 42.42 13.93 3.54
C LEU A 8 41.39 13.92 2.41
N LEU A 9 41.11 12.74 1.85
CA LEU A 9 40.02 12.53 0.89
C LEU A 9 38.69 12.56 1.67
N LEU A 10 37.99 13.66 1.63
CA LEU A 10 36.58 13.73 2.05
C LEU A 10 35.72 12.97 1.03
N ILE A 11 35.42 11.71 1.34
CA ILE A 11 34.35 10.96 0.64
C ILE A 11 33.01 11.54 1.09
N SER A 12 32.48 12.45 0.29
CA SER A 12 31.09 12.89 0.42
C SER A 12 30.20 11.67 0.13
N ALA A 13 29.77 10.98 1.17
CA ALA A 13 28.70 10.00 1.07
C ALA A 13 27.43 10.76 0.70
N THR A 14 27.15 10.90 -0.61
CA THR A 14 25.81 11.23 -1.09
C THR A 14 24.92 10.09 -0.66
N SER A 15 24.19 10.29 0.42
CA SER A 15 23.08 9.43 0.81
C SER A 15 22.13 9.39 -0.39
N LEU A 16 22.20 8.32 -1.19
CA LEU A 16 21.10 7.98 -2.09
C LEU A 16 19.89 7.76 -1.16
N GLU A 17 19.08 8.81 -1.00
CA GLU A 17 17.77 8.64 -0.39
C GLU A 17 17.03 7.63 -1.29
N LEU A 18 16.95 6.39 -0.81
CA LEU A 18 16.16 5.34 -1.41
C LEU A 18 14.69 5.73 -1.24
N ARG A 19 14.20 6.55 -2.16
CA ARG A 19 12.78 6.90 -2.23
C ARG A 19 12.02 5.65 -2.65
N ALA A 20 10.99 5.32 -1.90
CA ALA A 20 10.15 4.17 -2.18
C ALA A 20 9.46 4.34 -3.53
N ASN A 21 9.88 3.55 -4.49
CA ASN A 21 9.29 3.33 -5.80
C ASN A 21 8.76 4.60 -6.51
N PRO A 22 9.61 5.63 -6.75
CA PRO A 22 9.19 6.85 -7.45
C PRO A 22 8.77 6.56 -8.90
N GLU A 23 9.02 5.37 -9.37
CA GLU A 23 8.77 4.92 -10.73
C GLU A 23 7.28 4.71 -11.00
N ILE A 24 6.48 4.32 -10.00
CA ILE A 24 5.03 4.13 -10.18
C ILE A 24 4.34 5.46 -10.50
N PRO A 25 4.41 6.51 -9.65
CA PRO A 25 3.79 7.78 -9.99
C PRO A 25 4.40 8.42 -11.25
N ARG A 26 5.69 8.24 -11.51
CA ARG A 26 6.34 8.69 -12.74
C ARG A 26 5.74 8.02 -13.98
N SER A 27 5.55 6.70 -13.95
CA SER A 27 4.93 5.96 -15.05
C SER A 27 3.48 6.40 -15.27
N VAL A 28 2.73 6.68 -14.20
CA VAL A 28 1.38 7.25 -14.31
C VAL A 28 1.42 8.65 -14.92
N ALA A 29 2.34 9.52 -14.48
CA ALA A 29 2.49 10.86 -15.02
C ALA A 29 2.81 10.85 -16.52
N GLN A 30 3.70 9.98 -16.96
CA GLN A 30 4.08 9.84 -18.36
C GLN A 30 2.93 9.43 -19.27
N ASN A 31 2.01 8.59 -18.80
CA ASN A 31 0.93 8.04 -19.64
C ASN A 31 -0.42 8.74 -19.45
N PHE A 32 -0.66 9.36 -18.29
CA PHE A 32 -1.95 9.95 -17.92
C PHE A 32 -1.84 11.42 -17.48
N GLY A 33 -0.62 11.97 -17.42
CA GLY A 33 -0.35 13.34 -17.00
C GLY A 33 -0.17 13.50 -15.48
N GLU A 34 0.50 14.59 -15.12
CA GLU A 34 0.85 14.93 -13.73
C GLU A 34 -0.38 15.08 -12.82
N ALA A 35 -1.49 15.63 -13.35
CA ALA A 35 -2.71 15.81 -12.58
C ALA A 35 -3.27 14.47 -12.07
N VAL A 36 -3.22 13.42 -12.90
CA VAL A 36 -3.65 12.06 -12.52
C VAL A 36 -2.66 11.43 -11.56
N ALA A 37 -1.36 11.55 -11.80
CA ALA A 37 -0.33 11.04 -10.88
C ALA A 37 -0.45 11.67 -9.48
N ASN A 38 -0.65 12.99 -9.43
CA ASN A 38 -0.86 13.72 -8.18
C ASN A 38 -2.25 13.50 -7.56
N GLY A 39 -3.15 12.85 -8.28
CA GLY A 39 -4.49 12.46 -7.83
C GLY A 39 -4.57 11.07 -7.22
N ILE A 40 -3.46 10.31 -7.19
CA ILE A 40 -3.44 8.94 -6.64
C ILE A 40 -3.85 8.96 -5.16
N LEU A 41 -4.85 8.14 -4.82
CA LEU A 41 -5.39 7.96 -3.48
C LEU A 41 -4.77 6.75 -2.78
N LEU A 42 -4.53 5.69 -3.56
CA LEU A 42 -3.95 4.46 -3.05
C LEU A 42 -3.31 3.60 -4.17
N LEU A 43 -2.38 2.76 -3.76
CA LEU A 43 -1.84 1.65 -4.56
C LEU A 43 -2.23 0.32 -3.94
N LYS A 44 -2.52 -0.68 -4.76
CA LYS A 44 -2.76 -2.06 -4.34
C LYS A 44 -1.93 -3.02 -5.18
N GLY A 45 -1.30 -4.01 -4.53
CA GLY A 45 -0.51 -5.03 -5.21
C GLY A 45 -0.51 -6.34 -4.44
N THR A 46 -0.19 -7.42 -5.13
CA THR A 46 -0.04 -8.75 -4.54
C THR A 46 1.33 -9.31 -4.88
N GLY A 47 2.00 -9.89 -3.90
CA GLY A 47 3.31 -10.48 -4.10
C GLY A 47 3.50 -11.71 -3.22
N THR A 48 4.22 -12.71 -3.71
CA THR A 48 4.54 -13.93 -2.96
C THR A 48 5.84 -13.82 -2.18
N THR A 49 6.93 -13.43 -2.85
CA THR A 49 8.29 -13.50 -2.29
C THR A 49 8.98 -12.14 -2.16
N GLY A 50 8.37 -11.07 -2.66
CA GLY A 50 9.04 -9.76 -2.70
C GLY A 50 8.09 -8.64 -3.09
N GLU A 51 8.61 -7.68 -3.82
CA GLU A 51 7.81 -6.61 -4.39
C GLU A 51 6.84 -7.12 -5.45
N PRO A 52 5.59 -6.63 -5.48
CA PRO A 52 4.67 -6.91 -6.57
C PRO A 52 5.24 -6.47 -7.93
N SER A 53 5.11 -7.31 -8.93
CA SER A 53 5.43 -6.96 -10.33
C SER A 53 4.30 -6.18 -11.01
N GLU A 54 3.16 -6.10 -10.38
CA GLU A 54 1.98 -5.36 -10.84
C GLU A 54 1.33 -4.60 -9.69
N TRP A 55 1.02 -3.33 -9.93
CA TRP A 55 0.28 -2.46 -9.03
C TRP A 55 -0.99 -1.95 -9.68
N MET A 56 -2.05 -1.82 -8.91
CA MET A 56 -3.25 -1.11 -9.28
C MET A 56 -3.25 0.24 -8.57
N ALA A 57 -3.11 1.32 -9.32
CA ALA A 57 -3.25 2.68 -8.82
C ALA A 57 -4.71 3.13 -8.98
N PHE A 58 -5.23 3.77 -7.93
CA PHE A 58 -6.55 4.38 -7.90
C PHE A 58 -6.36 5.88 -7.78
N SER A 59 -6.75 6.62 -8.81
CA SER A 59 -6.58 8.06 -8.88
C SER A 59 -7.90 8.77 -9.16
N ARG A 60 -8.08 9.96 -8.60
CA ARG A 60 -9.20 10.82 -9.00
C ARG A 60 -9.02 11.26 -10.44
N ASP A 61 -10.10 11.21 -11.21
CA ASP A 61 -10.10 11.84 -12.53
C ASP A 61 -9.97 13.36 -12.36
N ALA A 62 -9.02 13.95 -13.08
CA ALA A 62 -8.75 15.40 -12.99
C ALA A 62 -9.90 16.25 -13.53
N PHE A 63 -10.70 15.72 -14.47
CA PHE A 63 -11.82 16.40 -15.12
C PHE A 63 -13.18 16.01 -14.50
N ARG A 64 -13.25 14.83 -13.85
CA ARG A 64 -14.45 14.29 -13.22
C ARG A 64 -14.10 13.80 -11.81
N PRO A 65 -13.98 14.70 -10.82
CA PRO A 65 -13.47 14.36 -9.48
C PRO A 65 -14.29 13.30 -8.73
N GLU A 66 -15.53 13.06 -9.14
CA GLU A 66 -16.40 11.99 -8.61
C GLU A 66 -16.05 10.60 -9.18
N GLU A 67 -15.28 10.54 -10.25
CA GLU A 67 -14.84 9.30 -10.85
C GLU A 67 -13.43 8.90 -10.38
N ILE A 68 -13.24 7.60 -10.22
CA ILE A 68 -11.93 7.02 -9.88
C ILE A 68 -11.40 6.23 -11.06
N LEU A 69 -10.26 6.66 -11.55
CA LEU A 69 -9.49 5.94 -12.56
C LEU A 69 -8.77 4.76 -11.91
N ARG A 70 -8.85 3.61 -12.55
CA ARG A 70 -8.02 2.44 -12.21
C ARG A 70 -6.94 2.29 -13.26
N ILE A 71 -5.71 2.31 -12.80
CA ILE A 71 -4.52 2.28 -13.64
C ILE A 71 -3.69 1.07 -13.22
N SER A 72 -3.53 0.10 -14.13
CA SER A 72 -2.59 -1.00 -13.93
C SER A 72 -1.19 -0.50 -14.24
N VAL A 73 -0.25 -0.71 -13.33
CA VAL A 73 1.16 -0.38 -13.49
C VAL A 73 1.95 -1.66 -13.37
N LYS A 74 2.51 -2.15 -14.48
CA LYS A 74 3.22 -3.43 -14.57
C LYS A 74 4.70 -3.22 -14.88
N MET A 75 5.52 -4.11 -14.33
CA MET A 75 6.92 -4.20 -14.71
C MET A 75 7.03 -4.93 -16.06
N GLU A 76 7.53 -4.25 -17.08
CA GLU A 76 7.85 -4.82 -18.38
C GLU A 76 9.36 -4.68 -18.65
N GLY A 77 10.08 -5.79 -18.54
CA GLY A 77 11.54 -5.77 -18.51
C GLY A 77 12.06 -5.05 -17.27
N SER A 78 12.74 -3.92 -17.46
CA SER A 78 13.27 -3.07 -16.38
C SER A 78 12.47 -1.78 -16.16
N MET A 79 11.33 -1.60 -16.83
CA MET A 79 10.55 -0.36 -16.76
C MET A 79 9.12 -0.63 -16.29
N TRP A 80 8.61 0.29 -15.49
CA TRP A 80 7.20 0.32 -15.12
C TRP A 80 6.38 0.98 -16.21
N LYS A 81 5.30 0.33 -16.65
CA LYS A 81 4.36 0.85 -17.64
C LYS A 81 2.97 0.94 -17.05
N ALA A 82 2.37 2.11 -17.19
CA ALA A 82 1.01 2.38 -16.76
C ALA A 82 0.03 2.24 -17.93
N ALA A 83 -1.08 1.55 -17.71
CA ALA A 83 -2.17 1.39 -18.67
C ALA A 83 -3.52 1.52 -17.96
N ALA A 84 -4.54 2.04 -18.65
CA ALA A 84 -5.90 2.09 -18.12
C ALA A 84 -6.42 0.66 -17.87
N SER A 85 -6.93 0.42 -16.67
CA SER A 85 -7.53 -0.85 -16.29
C SER A 85 -9.07 -0.74 -16.23
N GLY A 86 -9.68 -0.42 -17.38
CA GLY A 86 -11.12 -0.23 -17.53
C GLY A 86 -11.56 1.25 -17.51
N ALA A 87 -12.81 1.49 -17.91
CA ALA A 87 -13.43 2.81 -17.86
C ALA A 87 -13.55 3.30 -16.41
N GLY A 88 -13.43 4.60 -16.21
CA GLY A 88 -13.68 5.23 -14.91
C GLY A 88 -15.01 4.74 -14.34
N SER A 89 -14.98 4.10 -13.19
CA SER A 89 -16.19 3.62 -12.55
C SER A 89 -16.64 4.65 -11.53
N LYS A 90 -17.92 5.03 -11.63
CA LYS A 90 -18.59 5.77 -10.58
C LYS A 90 -18.53 4.92 -9.32
N VAL A 91 -17.82 5.37 -8.32
CA VAL A 91 -17.65 4.60 -7.09
C VAL A 91 -18.84 4.90 -6.19
N LEU A 92 -19.66 3.90 -5.93
CA LEU A 92 -20.84 4.01 -5.05
C LEU A 92 -20.47 4.17 -3.57
N SER A 93 -19.23 3.90 -3.20
CA SER A 93 -18.72 4.09 -1.83
C SER A 93 -17.81 5.32 -1.76
N PRO A 94 -17.82 6.06 -0.64
CA PRO A 94 -16.92 7.19 -0.50
C PRO A 94 -15.46 6.71 -0.63
N ALA A 95 -14.77 7.23 -1.65
CA ALA A 95 -13.35 7.00 -1.85
C ALA A 95 -12.54 7.59 -0.68
N PRO A 96 -11.29 7.13 -0.46
CA PRO A 96 -10.37 7.82 0.43
C PRO A 96 -10.34 9.31 0.12
N SER A 97 -10.38 10.15 1.15
CA SER A 97 -10.46 11.60 0.96
C SER A 97 -9.08 12.21 0.67
N ARG A 98 -8.04 11.61 1.22
CA ARG A 98 -6.67 12.10 1.14
C ARG A 98 -5.92 11.50 -0.03
N LYS A 99 -5.20 12.37 -0.73
CA LYS A 99 -4.24 11.96 -1.78
C LYS A 99 -3.00 11.37 -1.13
N LEU A 100 -2.38 10.45 -1.84
CA LEU A 100 -1.11 9.88 -1.42
C LEU A 100 0.05 10.84 -1.76
N ASP A 101 0.76 11.29 -0.73
CA ASP A 101 1.96 12.09 -0.88
C ASP A 101 3.20 11.19 -1.00
N PHE A 102 3.64 10.95 -2.23
CA PHE A 102 4.81 10.12 -2.51
C PHE A 102 6.12 10.74 -2.00
N SER A 103 6.17 12.04 -1.72
CA SER A 103 7.38 12.66 -1.17
C SER A 103 7.67 12.21 0.26
N GLN A 104 6.65 11.76 0.99
CA GLN A 104 6.76 11.23 2.34
C GLN A 104 6.97 9.71 2.37
N VAL A 105 6.81 9.01 1.25
CA VAL A 105 7.00 7.55 1.18
C VAL A 105 8.50 7.25 1.08
N ARG A 106 9.11 6.79 2.17
CA ARG A 106 10.53 6.46 2.27
C ARG A 106 10.79 4.95 2.32
N GLN A 107 9.80 4.19 2.80
CA GLN A 107 9.88 2.74 2.91
C GLN A 107 9.18 2.08 1.73
N ARG A 108 9.86 1.12 1.10
CA ARG A 108 9.28 0.32 0.00
C ARG A 108 8.39 -0.80 0.56
N SER A 109 7.59 -1.40 -0.30
CA SER A 109 6.78 -2.58 0.02
C SER A 109 7.63 -3.73 0.58
N ALA A 110 8.84 -3.92 0.05
CA ALA A 110 9.80 -4.90 0.55
C ALA A 110 10.22 -4.62 1.99
N ASP A 111 10.49 -3.35 2.34
CA ASP A 111 10.87 -2.95 3.70
C ASP A 111 9.71 -3.18 4.68
N ALA A 112 8.49 -2.81 4.28
CA ALA A 112 7.29 -3.06 5.06
C ALA A 112 7.04 -4.56 5.27
N ARG A 113 7.30 -5.41 4.26
CA ARG A 113 7.24 -6.87 4.39
C ARG A 113 8.22 -7.41 5.42
N VAL A 114 9.45 -6.89 5.48
CA VAL A 114 10.45 -7.30 6.49
C VAL A 114 9.94 -7.00 7.90
N VAL A 115 9.31 -5.83 8.11
CA VAL A 115 8.70 -5.47 9.39
C VAL A 115 7.57 -6.45 9.74
N ALA A 116 6.67 -6.74 8.79
CA ALA A 116 5.58 -7.68 8.97
C ALA A 116 6.09 -9.12 9.26
N ALA A 117 7.17 -9.55 8.59
CA ALA A 117 7.76 -10.88 8.83
C ALA A 117 8.32 -11.01 10.26
N LYS A 118 8.99 -9.96 10.76
CA LYS A 118 9.46 -9.93 12.16
C LYS A 118 8.30 -9.98 13.15
N ALA A 119 7.22 -9.24 12.88
CA ALA A 119 6.02 -9.23 13.71
C ALA A 119 5.32 -10.60 13.69
N ALA A 120 5.23 -11.26 12.53
CA ALA A 120 4.67 -12.60 12.38
C ALA A 120 5.48 -13.64 13.17
N ALA A 121 6.81 -13.58 13.11
CA ALA A 121 7.68 -14.48 13.88
C ALA A 121 7.46 -14.33 15.38
N LEU A 122 7.32 -13.09 15.89
CA LEU A 122 6.99 -12.84 17.30
C LEU A 122 5.61 -13.38 17.69
N ALA A 123 4.64 -13.37 16.76
CA ALA A 123 3.32 -13.95 16.94
C ALA A 123 3.28 -15.46 16.66
N GLN A 124 4.44 -16.11 16.47
CA GLN A 124 4.57 -17.53 16.15
C GLN A 124 3.73 -17.96 14.94
N THR A 125 3.62 -17.08 13.95
CA THR A 125 2.88 -17.33 12.72
C THR A 125 3.78 -17.16 11.49
N THR A 126 3.36 -17.76 10.37
CA THR A 126 4.04 -17.66 9.08
C THR A 126 3.03 -17.30 8.01
N PHE A 127 3.49 -16.68 6.93
CA PHE A 127 2.68 -16.37 5.76
C PHE A 127 3.46 -16.67 4.47
N ALA A 128 2.73 -16.99 3.41
CA ALA A 128 3.28 -17.24 2.08
C ALA A 128 3.14 -16.03 1.17
N THR A 129 1.95 -15.41 1.14
CA THR A 129 1.65 -14.28 0.27
C THR A 129 1.24 -13.04 1.04
N VAL A 130 1.43 -11.88 0.42
CA VAL A 130 1.04 -10.59 0.99
C VAL A 130 0.24 -9.82 -0.05
N ASP A 131 -0.92 -9.32 0.34
CA ASP A 131 -1.58 -8.25 -0.39
C ASP A 131 -1.16 -6.92 0.23
N TYR A 132 -0.70 -6.00 -0.61
CA TYR A 132 -0.21 -4.70 -0.21
C TYR A 132 -1.22 -3.61 -0.53
N GLN A 133 -1.29 -2.63 0.33
CA GLN A 133 -1.95 -1.38 0.06
C GLN A 133 -1.13 -0.23 0.62
N LEU A 134 -0.88 0.80 -0.19
CA LEU A 134 -0.33 2.06 0.26
C LEU A 134 -1.41 3.13 0.14
N ALA A 135 -1.73 3.79 1.24
CA ALA A 135 -2.71 4.87 1.30
C ALA A 135 -2.30 5.88 2.37
N SER A 136 -2.85 7.10 2.29
CA SER A 136 -2.71 8.06 3.38
C SER A 136 -3.68 7.73 4.51
N ASN A 137 -3.21 7.81 5.75
CA ASN A 137 -4.05 7.76 6.92
C ASN A 137 -5.03 8.94 6.92
N GLU A 138 -6.33 8.69 7.07
CA GLU A 138 -7.37 9.72 6.97
C GLU A 138 -7.26 10.80 8.07
N ASP A 139 -6.77 10.42 9.25
CA ASP A 139 -6.66 11.33 10.38
C ASP A 139 -5.37 12.17 10.31
N THR A 140 -4.23 11.52 10.10
CA THR A 140 -2.91 12.15 10.14
C THR A 140 -2.40 12.64 8.78
N GLY A 141 -2.87 12.05 7.68
CA GLY A 141 -2.35 12.28 6.34
C GLY A 141 -1.04 11.55 6.03
N SER A 142 -0.46 10.85 7.01
CA SER A 142 0.79 10.11 6.82
C SER A 142 0.58 8.89 5.93
N PRO A 143 1.50 8.57 5.00
CA PRO A 143 1.41 7.37 4.18
C PRO A 143 1.68 6.12 5.02
N GLU A 144 0.84 5.10 4.82
CA GLU A 144 0.89 3.83 5.54
C GLU A 144 0.78 2.65 4.58
N TRP A 145 1.61 1.64 4.83
CA TRP A 145 1.49 0.32 4.22
C TRP A 145 0.52 -0.53 5.02
N GLY A 146 -0.60 -0.94 4.43
CA GLY A 146 -1.44 -2.04 4.91
C GLY A 146 -0.99 -3.35 4.26
N LEU A 147 -0.77 -4.39 5.05
CA LEU A 147 -0.34 -5.71 4.61
C LEU A 147 -1.32 -6.76 5.11
N ALA A 148 -2.07 -7.40 4.22
CA ALA A 148 -2.83 -8.60 4.55
C ALA A 148 -1.97 -9.82 4.26
N LEU A 149 -1.63 -10.54 5.31
CA LEU A 149 -0.72 -11.68 5.30
C LEU A 149 -1.54 -12.96 5.15
N LYS A 150 -1.22 -13.78 4.15
CA LYS A 150 -1.97 -14.99 3.83
C LYS A 150 -1.07 -16.21 3.86
N ASP A 151 -1.62 -17.34 4.30
CA ASP A 151 -0.96 -18.64 4.23
C ASP A 151 -0.93 -19.20 2.80
N GLU A 152 -0.39 -20.39 2.64
CA GLU A 152 -0.30 -21.10 1.35
C GLU A 152 -1.68 -21.41 0.74
N THR A 153 -2.73 -21.48 1.56
CA THR A 153 -4.11 -21.72 1.11
C THR A 153 -4.85 -20.45 0.75
N GLY A 154 -4.23 -19.27 0.98
CA GLY A 154 -4.80 -17.97 0.71
C GLY A 154 -5.66 -17.40 1.83
N HIS A 155 -5.74 -18.06 2.99
CA HIS A 155 -6.43 -17.52 4.17
C HIS A 155 -5.59 -16.45 4.85
N GLU A 156 -6.24 -15.38 5.28
CA GLU A 156 -5.59 -14.30 6.03
C GLU A 156 -5.21 -14.79 7.43
N VAL A 157 -3.91 -14.79 7.72
CA VAL A 157 -3.34 -15.18 9.02
C VAL A 157 -2.97 -13.96 9.87
N GLY A 158 -2.94 -12.78 9.27
CA GLY A 158 -2.67 -11.54 10.00
C GLY A 158 -2.79 -10.31 9.11
N PHE A 159 -2.88 -9.17 9.77
CA PHE A 159 -2.90 -7.86 9.13
C PHE A 159 -1.96 -6.91 9.87
N CYS A 160 -1.06 -6.25 9.14
CA CYS A 160 -0.13 -5.27 9.70
C CYS A 160 -0.31 -3.92 9.04
N VAL A 161 -0.07 -2.84 9.79
CA VAL A 161 0.09 -1.49 9.28
C VAL A 161 1.48 -1.00 9.62
N VAL A 162 2.22 -0.55 8.62
CA VAL A 162 3.59 -0.04 8.76
C VAL A 162 3.65 1.37 8.21
N SER A 163 4.22 2.31 8.96
CA SER A 163 4.43 3.66 8.47
C SER A 163 5.34 3.65 7.24
N ALA A 164 4.85 4.16 6.12
CA ALA A 164 5.65 4.27 4.91
C ALA A 164 6.70 5.39 4.99
N ALA A 165 6.58 6.29 5.95
CA ALA A 165 7.55 7.35 6.21
C ALA A 165 8.71 6.88 7.08
N THR A 166 8.45 6.07 8.12
CA THR A 166 9.44 5.73 9.15
C THR A 166 9.81 4.25 9.22
N GLY A 167 8.98 3.36 8.66
CA GLY A 167 9.12 1.91 8.81
C GLY A 167 8.63 1.37 10.16
N ALA A 168 8.06 2.21 11.00
CA ALA A 168 7.53 1.75 12.29
C ALA A 168 6.28 0.89 12.08
N LEU A 169 6.16 -0.19 12.85
CA LEU A 169 4.93 -0.97 12.96
C LEU A 169 3.91 -0.16 13.74
N VAL A 170 2.82 0.27 13.06
CA VAL A 170 1.75 1.10 13.63
C VAL A 170 0.65 0.25 14.25
N PHE A 171 0.34 -0.87 13.59
CA PHE A 171 -0.72 -1.77 14.02
C PHE A 171 -0.42 -3.20 13.58
N GLN A 172 -0.85 -4.17 14.36
CA GLN A 172 -0.87 -5.58 13.99
C GLN A 172 -2.10 -6.28 14.55
N ASP A 173 -2.62 -7.25 13.80
CA ASP A 173 -3.74 -8.09 14.19
C ASP A 173 -3.49 -9.50 13.65
N TRP A 174 -3.53 -10.50 14.51
CA TRP A 174 -3.26 -11.88 14.15
C TRP A 174 -4.53 -12.70 14.29
N THR A 175 -4.85 -13.50 13.29
CA THR A 175 -5.94 -14.46 13.37
C THR A 175 -5.50 -15.58 14.31
N PRO A 176 -6.11 -15.73 15.49
CA PRO A 176 -5.71 -16.80 16.40
C PRO A 176 -6.00 -18.15 15.77
N ARG A 177 -4.97 -18.99 15.66
CA ARG A 177 -5.14 -20.39 15.21
C ARG A 177 -5.90 -21.23 16.21
N PHE A 178 -5.98 -20.76 17.48
CA PHE A 178 -6.78 -21.34 18.55
C PHE A 178 -7.44 -20.20 19.32
N ALA A 179 -8.77 -20.14 19.29
CA ALA A 179 -9.53 -19.14 20.02
C ALA A 179 -9.37 -19.35 21.54
N SER A 180 -8.51 -18.57 22.17
CA SER A 180 -8.59 -18.30 23.61
C SER A 180 -9.60 -17.19 23.82
N ALA A 181 -10.52 -17.40 24.78
CA ALA A 181 -11.64 -16.51 25.05
C ALA A 181 -11.22 -15.04 25.30
N PRO A 182 -12.03 -14.05 24.93
CA PRO A 182 -11.69 -12.65 25.10
C PRO A 182 -11.65 -12.25 26.57
N SER A 183 -10.55 -11.62 27.00
CA SER A 183 -10.49 -10.97 28.31
C SER A 183 -11.21 -9.61 28.24
N LEU A 184 -12.16 -9.41 29.13
CA LEU A 184 -13.08 -8.28 29.16
C LEU A 184 -12.51 -7.08 29.95
N THR A 185 -11.50 -6.38 29.42
CA THR A 185 -11.18 -5.02 29.89
C THR A 185 -10.48 -4.24 28.78
N GLU A 186 -11.23 -3.36 28.11
CA GLU A 186 -10.67 -2.47 27.09
C GLU A 186 -9.85 -1.36 27.74
N SER A 187 -8.52 -1.37 27.54
CA SER A 187 -7.63 -0.28 27.91
C SER A 187 -7.69 0.87 26.87
N GLU A 188 -7.23 2.08 27.22
CA GLU A 188 -7.14 3.21 26.27
C GLU A 188 -6.27 2.86 25.06
N GLY A 189 -5.22 2.05 25.24
CA GLY A 189 -4.38 1.56 24.14
C GLY A 189 -5.15 0.68 23.16
N GLU A 190 -6.10 -0.14 23.63
CA GLU A 190 -6.96 -0.94 22.75
C GLU A 190 -7.93 -0.11 21.93
N ARG A 191 -8.43 1.01 22.47
CA ARG A 191 -9.29 1.95 21.71
C ARG A 191 -8.52 2.64 20.61
N ALA A 192 -7.28 3.09 20.87
CA ALA A 192 -6.40 3.67 19.86
C ALA A 192 -6.08 2.65 18.75
N ALA A 193 -5.70 1.42 19.10
CA ALA A 193 -5.46 0.33 18.16
C ALA A 193 -6.71 0.00 17.33
N LYS A 194 -7.89 0.00 17.93
CA LYS A 194 -9.17 -0.24 17.25
C LYS A 194 -9.51 0.85 16.22
N ASN A 195 -9.15 2.10 16.50
CA ASN A 195 -9.32 3.22 15.57
C ASN A 195 -8.37 3.12 14.38
N VAL A 196 -7.08 2.82 14.60
CA VAL A 196 -6.10 2.57 13.54
C VAL A 196 -6.52 1.38 12.68
N LYS A 197 -6.95 0.28 13.29
CA LYS A 197 -7.51 -0.88 12.58
C LYS A 197 -8.68 -0.49 11.69
N ARG A 198 -9.63 0.29 12.24
CA ARG A 198 -10.82 0.72 11.50
C ARG A 198 -10.46 1.61 10.32
N ALA A 199 -9.55 2.57 10.49
CA ALA A 199 -9.10 3.47 9.44
C ALA A 199 -8.37 2.69 8.32
N ALA A 200 -7.40 1.85 8.67
CA ALA A 200 -6.67 1.02 7.72
C ALA A 200 -7.60 0.03 6.98
N ARG A 201 -8.50 -0.65 7.70
CA ARG A 201 -9.48 -1.57 7.11
C ARG A 201 -10.54 -0.85 6.28
N LYS A 202 -10.87 0.40 6.57
CA LYS A 202 -11.82 1.17 5.76
C LYS A 202 -11.30 1.39 4.34
N ALA A 203 -10.05 1.82 4.19
CA ALA A 203 -9.42 1.96 2.88
C ALA A 203 -9.26 0.60 2.19
N TRP A 204 -8.89 -0.45 2.93
CA TRP A 204 -8.79 -1.82 2.44
C TRP A 204 -10.13 -2.35 1.92
N ASN A 205 -11.19 -2.27 2.73
CA ASN A 205 -12.53 -2.74 2.37
C ASN A 205 -13.13 -1.96 1.19
N TRP A 206 -12.77 -0.67 1.04
CA TRP A 206 -13.20 0.12 -0.11
C TRP A 206 -12.71 -0.49 -1.42
N THR A 207 -11.43 -0.90 -1.51
CA THR A 207 -10.89 -1.52 -2.73
C THR A 207 -11.55 -2.85 -3.06
N ASP A 208 -11.87 -3.65 -2.06
CA ASP A 208 -12.53 -4.95 -2.27
C ASP A 208 -13.98 -4.77 -2.68
N LYS A 209 -14.69 -3.80 -2.11
CA LYS A 209 -16.05 -3.44 -2.51
C LYS A 209 -16.10 -2.92 -3.94
N ALA A 210 -15.21 -1.98 -4.32
CA ALA A 210 -15.10 -1.47 -5.68
C ALA A 210 -14.83 -2.59 -6.70
N ARG A 211 -14.04 -3.60 -6.34
CA ARG A 211 -13.79 -4.79 -7.17
C ARG A 211 -15.04 -5.67 -7.34
N THR A 212 -15.83 -5.83 -6.28
CA THR A 212 -17.04 -6.66 -6.29
C THR A 212 -18.16 -6.00 -7.09
N GLU A 213 -18.35 -4.70 -6.93
CA GLU A 213 -19.35 -3.91 -7.67
C GLU A 213 -19.07 -3.91 -9.18
N THR A 214 -17.77 -3.83 -9.58
CA THR A 214 -17.38 -3.91 -10.99
C THR A 214 -17.69 -5.29 -11.61
N LYS A 215 -17.46 -6.38 -10.87
CA LYS A 215 -17.80 -7.73 -11.33
C LYS A 215 -19.32 -7.91 -11.48
N GLY A 216 -20.10 -7.31 -10.59
CA GLY A 216 -21.57 -7.29 -10.66
C GLY A 216 -22.08 -6.58 -11.91
N PHE A 217 -21.53 -5.40 -12.20
CA PHE A 217 -21.89 -4.59 -13.37
C PHE A 217 -21.58 -5.31 -14.69
N PHE A 218 -20.40 -5.93 -14.83
CA PHE A 218 -20.08 -6.71 -16.03
C PHE A 218 -20.98 -7.94 -16.19
N ARG A 219 -21.31 -8.65 -15.10
CA ARG A 219 -22.22 -9.80 -15.15
C ARG A 219 -23.63 -9.40 -15.60
N GLU A 220 -24.09 -8.21 -15.23
CA GLU A 220 -25.40 -7.68 -15.61
C GLU A 220 -25.45 -7.21 -17.07
N LEU A 221 -24.35 -6.59 -17.56
CA LEU A 221 -24.18 -6.19 -18.96
C LEU A 221 -24.18 -7.40 -19.91
N PHE A 222 -23.51 -8.49 -19.54
CA PHE A 222 -23.46 -9.72 -20.36
C PHE A 222 -24.72 -10.60 -20.23
N ARG A 223 -25.61 -10.31 -19.27
CA ARG A 223 -26.88 -11.03 -19.12
C ARG A 223 -28.02 -10.41 -19.93
N ARG A 224 -27.83 -9.20 -20.45
CA ARG A 224 -28.82 -8.48 -21.28
C ARG A 224 -28.64 -8.62 -22.79
N ASN A 225 -27.64 -9.36 -23.23
CA ASN A 225 -27.47 -9.82 -24.60
C ASN A 225 -27.57 -11.35 -24.62
#